data_1834e15ad72b08ad48ae15dbc3833f2f
#
_entry.id   1834e15ad72b08ad48ae15dbc3833f2f
#
_cell.length_a   1.000
_cell.length_b   1.000
_cell.length_c   1.000
_cell.angle_alpha   90.00
_cell.angle_beta   90.00
_cell.angle_gamma   90.00
#
_symmetry.space_group_name_H-M   'P 1'
#
loop_
_entity.id
_entity.type
_entity.pdbx_description
1 polymer ?
#
loop_
_entity_poly.entity_id
_entity_poly.type
_entity_poly.pdbx_seq_one_letter_code
_entity_poly.pdbx_strand_id
1 'polypeptide(L)'
;LKTVESNDLIGRAVPRLEDERLLRGEGRYTADFDWPDQGHAVFVRSDVARGIIRSVSTDAIGDVPGLRLVATCMDDAVLALNPFPALGEMPGQRTRQRPVMARGEVCHVGEILAMVVADDLETARDVAALVEVEIDALPGSVDFRKAPDDDTVYLWQHGDMARLEAGMAAARWRVRISTPSQRLVVHPLEPRAALARVDADSGHMELLTCSQ
;
A
#
# COMPACT_ATOMS: atom_id res chain seq x y z
N LEU A 1 15.49 -10.54 -33.96
CA LEU A 1 15.62 -9.19 -33.39
C LEU A 1 16.74 -8.49 -34.18
N LYS A 2 16.39 -7.51 -35.02
CA LYS A 2 17.41 -6.64 -35.64
C LYS A 2 17.96 -5.76 -34.54
N THR A 3 19.25 -5.82 -34.30
CA THR A 3 19.99 -4.86 -33.46
C THR A 3 19.83 -3.47 -34.08
N VAL A 4 19.10 -2.60 -33.42
CA VAL A 4 18.98 -1.19 -33.78
C VAL A 4 20.18 -0.47 -33.20
N GLU A 5 21.01 0.15 -34.03
CA GLU A 5 22.13 0.97 -33.56
C GLU A 5 21.59 2.16 -32.77
N SER A 6 22.20 2.46 -31.63
CA SER A 6 21.68 3.43 -30.63
C SER A 6 21.43 4.84 -31.16
N ASN A 7 22.09 5.23 -32.26
CA ASN A 7 21.92 6.54 -32.89
C ASN A 7 20.67 6.66 -33.78
N ASP A 8 19.99 5.56 -34.05
CA ASP A 8 18.82 5.55 -34.95
C ASP A 8 17.48 5.88 -34.23
N LEU A 9 17.49 6.02 -32.93
CA LEU A 9 16.26 6.24 -32.12
C LEU A 9 16.00 7.72 -31.83
N ILE A 10 17.03 8.56 -31.83
CA ILE A 10 16.91 9.98 -31.50
C ILE A 10 16.15 10.71 -32.61
N GLY A 11 15.03 11.39 -32.20
CA GLY A 11 14.18 12.16 -33.13
C GLY A 11 13.22 11.32 -33.98
N ARG A 12 13.11 10.02 -33.75
CA ARG A 12 12.14 9.13 -34.42
C ARG A 12 10.96 8.79 -33.51
N ALA A 13 9.78 8.68 -34.10
CA ALA A 13 8.61 8.12 -33.44
C ALA A 13 8.76 6.59 -33.42
N VAL A 14 9.27 6.05 -32.31
CA VAL A 14 9.47 4.60 -32.13
C VAL A 14 8.20 4.01 -31.54
N PRO A 15 7.53 3.05 -32.20
CA PRO A 15 6.39 2.34 -31.64
C PRO A 15 6.83 1.55 -30.39
N ARG A 16 5.97 1.49 -29.37
CA ARG A 16 6.19 0.60 -28.22
C ARG A 16 6.02 -0.85 -28.65
N LEU A 17 6.74 -1.75 -28.00
CA LEU A 17 6.67 -3.20 -28.29
C LEU A 17 5.27 -3.76 -28.09
N GLU A 18 4.50 -3.18 -27.16
CA GLU A 18 3.16 -3.62 -26.81
C GLU A 18 2.06 -3.02 -27.71
N ASP A 19 2.35 -1.98 -28.52
CA ASP A 19 1.31 -1.26 -29.27
C ASP A 19 0.47 -2.19 -30.14
N GLU A 20 1.09 -3.14 -30.85
CA GLU A 20 0.37 -4.07 -31.73
C GLU A 20 -0.63 -4.94 -30.93
N ARG A 21 -0.20 -5.50 -29.82
CA ARG A 21 -1.04 -6.33 -28.95
C ARG A 21 -2.19 -5.51 -28.34
N LEU A 22 -1.91 -4.30 -27.85
CA LEU A 22 -2.90 -3.43 -27.24
C LEU A 22 -3.94 -2.95 -28.24
N LEU A 23 -3.51 -2.60 -29.47
CA LEU A 23 -4.41 -2.16 -30.55
C LEU A 23 -5.34 -3.28 -31.02
N ARG A 24 -4.96 -4.54 -30.83
CA ARG A 24 -5.80 -5.71 -31.14
C ARG A 24 -6.76 -6.11 -30.00
N GLY A 25 -6.74 -5.39 -28.86
CA GLY A 25 -7.51 -5.74 -27.69
C GLY A 25 -6.99 -6.96 -26.91
N GLU A 26 -5.71 -7.32 -27.11
CA GLU A 26 -5.05 -8.46 -26.45
C GLU A 26 -4.32 -8.03 -25.17
N GLY A 27 -4.58 -6.81 -24.70
CA GLY A 27 -4.10 -6.33 -23.40
C GLY A 27 -4.70 -7.17 -22.26
N ARG A 28 -3.90 -7.43 -21.23
CA ARG A 28 -4.34 -8.16 -20.04
C ARG A 28 -3.83 -7.45 -18.81
N TYR A 29 -4.73 -7.23 -17.86
CA TYR A 29 -4.41 -6.77 -16.52
C TYR A 29 -4.16 -7.96 -15.59
N THR A 30 -3.57 -7.72 -14.43
CA THR A 30 -3.31 -8.77 -13.43
C THR A 30 -4.59 -9.56 -13.08
N ALA A 31 -5.73 -8.87 -13.01
CA ALA A 31 -7.02 -9.49 -12.71
C ALA A 31 -7.60 -10.36 -13.86
N ASP A 32 -7.00 -10.33 -15.06
CA ASP A 32 -7.43 -11.15 -16.21
C ASP A 32 -6.69 -12.51 -16.26
N PHE A 33 -5.87 -12.78 -15.27
CA PHE A 33 -5.16 -14.05 -15.15
C PHE A 33 -5.82 -14.92 -14.09
N ASP A 34 -6.16 -16.15 -14.49
CA ASP A 34 -6.64 -17.21 -13.62
C ASP A 34 -5.66 -18.38 -13.65
N TRP A 35 -5.32 -18.89 -12.49
CA TRP A 35 -4.53 -20.11 -12.34
C TRP A 35 -5.42 -21.24 -11.82
N PRO A 36 -5.12 -22.51 -12.21
CA PRO A 36 -5.82 -23.66 -11.64
C PRO A 36 -5.74 -23.63 -10.10
N ASP A 37 -6.83 -23.97 -9.44
CA ASP A 37 -6.96 -24.01 -7.99
C ASP A 37 -6.69 -22.68 -7.28
N GLN A 38 -6.85 -21.57 -7.98
CA GLN A 38 -6.70 -20.23 -7.41
C GLN A 38 -7.69 -20.00 -6.27
N GLY A 39 -7.20 -19.48 -5.15
CA GLY A 39 -8.03 -18.94 -4.08
C GLY A 39 -8.24 -17.43 -4.25
N HIS A 40 -9.34 -16.93 -3.70
CA HIS A 40 -9.68 -15.50 -3.70
C HIS A 40 -9.51 -14.91 -2.31
N ALA A 41 -8.69 -13.88 -2.18
CA ALA A 41 -8.41 -13.21 -0.92
C ALA A 41 -9.23 -11.93 -0.76
N VAL A 42 -9.91 -11.79 0.37
CA VAL A 42 -10.62 -10.57 0.80
C VAL A 42 -10.03 -10.08 2.11
N PHE A 43 -9.81 -8.77 2.21
CA PHE A 43 -9.24 -8.16 3.41
C PHE A 43 -10.32 -7.43 4.21
N VAL A 44 -10.40 -7.73 5.50
CA VAL A 44 -11.13 -6.94 6.47
C VAL A 44 -10.27 -5.75 6.87
N ARG A 45 -10.80 -4.55 6.72
CA ARG A 45 -10.05 -3.30 6.88
C ARG A 45 -10.70 -2.40 7.90
N SER A 46 -9.87 -1.62 8.59
CA SER A 46 -10.35 -0.62 9.53
C SER A 46 -11.12 0.50 8.82
N ASP A 47 -12.26 0.87 9.36
CA ASP A 47 -13.01 2.09 9.07
C ASP A 47 -12.62 3.27 9.97
N VAL A 48 -11.78 3.01 10.99
CA VAL A 48 -11.31 3.97 11.97
C VAL A 48 -9.95 4.53 11.55
N ALA A 49 -9.77 5.84 11.65
CA ALA A 49 -8.53 6.52 11.26
C ALA A 49 -7.38 6.29 12.27
N ARG A 50 -7.72 6.13 13.56
CA ARG A 50 -6.78 5.80 14.62
C ARG A 50 -7.52 5.13 15.77
N GLY A 51 -6.97 4.08 16.35
CA GLY A 51 -7.58 3.41 17.49
C GLY A 51 -6.81 2.21 18.00
N ILE A 52 -7.13 1.78 19.20
CA ILE A 52 -6.57 0.58 19.84
C ILE A 52 -7.43 -0.61 19.47
N ILE A 53 -6.85 -1.63 18.87
CA ILE A 53 -7.54 -2.88 18.54
C ILE A 53 -7.77 -3.64 19.85
N ARG A 54 -9.03 -3.90 20.18
CA ARG A 54 -9.43 -4.70 21.35
C ARG A 54 -9.52 -6.17 21.01
N SER A 55 -10.23 -6.46 19.93
CA SER A 55 -10.40 -7.83 19.44
C SER A 55 -10.64 -7.87 17.94
N VAL A 56 -10.26 -8.98 17.34
CA VAL A 56 -10.69 -9.41 16.01
C VAL A 56 -11.16 -10.85 16.18
N SER A 57 -12.49 -11.06 16.23
CA SER A 57 -13.09 -12.37 16.45
C SER A 57 -13.53 -13.01 15.15
N THR A 58 -13.31 -14.31 15.07
CA THR A 58 -13.76 -15.19 13.98
C THR A 58 -14.80 -16.22 14.47
N ASP A 59 -15.31 -16.05 15.68
CA ASP A 59 -16.20 -17.03 16.36
C ASP A 59 -17.52 -17.24 15.62
N ALA A 60 -17.97 -16.24 14.87
CA ALA A 60 -19.18 -16.35 14.06
C ALA A 60 -18.99 -17.16 12.77
N ILE A 61 -17.74 -17.50 12.42
CA ILE A 61 -17.41 -18.26 11.22
C ILE A 61 -17.54 -19.75 11.55
N GLY A 62 -18.60 -20.37 11.06
CA GLY A 62 -18.79 -21.81 11.18
C GLY A 62 -18.00 -22.61 10.14
N ASP A 63 -18.44 -23.85 9.90
CA ASP A 63 -17.92 -24.68 8.81
C ASP A 63 -18.50 -24.17 7.48
N VAL A 64 -17.68 -23.48 6.69
CA VAL A 64 -18.08 -22.90 5.39
C VAL A 64 -17.40 -23.66 4.27
N PRO A 65 -18.16 -24.34 3.39
CA PRO A 65 -17.59 -25.01 2.23
C PRO A 65 -16.81 -24.04 1.34
N GLY A 66 -15.61 -24.45 0.92
CA GLY A 66 -14.76 -23.62 0.08
C GLY A 66 -13.92 -22.58 0.83
N LEU A 67 -14.09 -22.43 2.14
CA LEU A 67 -13.19 -21.61 2.96
C LEU A 67 -11.83 -22.29 3.10
N ARG A 68 -10.75 -21.56 2.78
CA ARG A 68 -9.36 -22.08 2.84
C ARG A 68 -8.58 -21.54 4.02
N LEU A 69 -8.74 -20.25 4.34
CA LEU A 69 -7.96 -19.58 5.37
C LEU A 69 -8.70 -18.37 5.92
N VAL A 70 -8.64 -18.20 7.22
CA VAL A 70 -8.87 -16.92 7.89
C VAL A 70 -7.62 -16.61 8.70
N ALA A 71 -7.04 -15.44 8.50
CA ALA A 71 -5.89 -14.96 9.26
C ALA A 71 -6.19 -13.56 9.80
N THR A 72 -5.93 -13.33 11.08
CA THR A 72 -6.19 -12.07 11.75
C THR A 72 -4.90 -11.39 12.19
N CYS A 73 -4.96 -10.11 12.43
CA CYS A 73 -3.84 -9.34 12.99
C CYS A 73 -3.48 -9.74 14.44
N MET A 74 -4.27 -10.61 15.06
CA MET A 74 -4.05 -11.13 16.41
C MET A 74 -3.32 -12.49 16.40
N ASP A 75 -3.21 -13.15 15.24
CA ASP A 75 -2.61 -14.49 15.13
C ASP A 75 -1.10 -14.44 15.28
N ASP A 76 -0.54 -15.34 16.07
CA ASP A 76 0.92 -15.43 16.29
C ASP A 76 1.71 -15.57 14.99
N ALA A 77 1.20 -16.33 14.03
CA ALA A 77 1.82 -16.51 12.72
C ALA A 77 1.90 -15.18 11.93
N VAL A 78 0.87 -14.34 12.03
CA VAL A 78 0.83 -13.00 11.40
C VAL A 78 1.74 -12.02 12.15
N LEU A 79 1.73 -12.08 13.48
CA LEU A 79 2.59 -11.25 14.33
C LEU A 79 4.09 -11.57 14.15
N ALA A 80 4.44 -12.80 13.77
CA ALA A 80 5.80 -13.22 13.47
C ALA A 80 6.32 -12.73 12.10
N LEU A 81 5.46 -12.25 11.20
CA LEU A 81 5.88 -11.74 9.90
C LEU A 81 6.72 -10.48 10.06
N ASN A 82 7.77 -10.37 9.27
CA ASN A 82 8.54 -9.14 9.21
C ASN A 82 7.71 -7.98 8.66
N PRO A 83 7.88 -6.76 9.19
CA PRO A 83 7.27 -5.58 8.59
C PRO A 83 7.86 -5.32 7.20
N PHE A 84 7.15 -4.53 6.39
CA PHE A 84 7.68 -4.08 5.11
C PHE A 84 8.95 -3.24 5.34
N PRO A 85 10.00 -3.46 4.54
CA PRO A 85 11.21 -2.67 4.65
C PRO A 85 10.90 -1.20 4.34
N ALA A 86 11.46 -0.29 5.13
CA ALA A 86 11.44 1.12 4.79
C ALA A 86 12.43 1.38 3.65
N LEU A 87 11.94 1.98 2.57
CA LEU A 87 12.78 2.38 1.46
C LEU A 87 13.38 3.77 1.75
N GLY A 88 14.71 3.90 1.66
CA GLY A 88 15.37 5.19 1.73
C GLY A 88 15.44 5.80 3.13
N GLU A 89 15.76 5.00 4.15
CA GLU A 89 16.04 5.53 5.48
C GLU A 89 17.22 6.50 5.46
N MET A 90 17.00 7.69 5.98
CA MET A 90 18.03 8.70 6.14
C MET A 90 18.64 8.61 7.55
N PRO A 91 19.94 8.88 7.74
CA PRO A 91 20.55 8.92 9.06
C PRO A 91 19.78 9.86 9.99
N GLY A 92 19.35 9.36 11.16
CA GLY A 92 18.57 10.14 12.12
C GLY A 92 17.07 10.24 11.84
N GLN A 93 16.58 9.59 10.80
CA GLN A 93 15.14 9.49 10.53
C GLN A 93 14.45 8.59 11.56
N ARG A 94 13.32 9.03 12.09
CA ARG A 94 12.42 8.18 12.88
C ARG A 94 11.49 7.44 11.92
N THR A 95 11.76 6.17 11.69
CA THR A 95 10.94 5.35 10.79
C THR A 95 9.94 4.55 11.60
N ARG A 96 8.67 4.67 11.25
CA ARG A 96 7.65 3.75 11.74
C ARG A 96 7.61 2.52 10.83
N GLN A 97 7.78 1.36 11.42
CA GLN A 97 7.63 0.11 10.70
C GLN A 97 6.19 -0.06 10.22
N ARG A 98 6.01 -0.60 9.01
CA ARG A 98 4.70 -0.94 8.44
C ARG A 98 4.51 -2.44 8.52
N PRO A 99 3.74 -2.95 9.49
CA PRO A 99 3.43 -4.36 9.56
C PRO A 99 2.54 -4.79 8.39
N VAL A 100 2.49 -6.09 8.11
CA VAL A 100 1.64 -6.67 7.06
C VAL A 100 0.16 -6.49 7.38
N MET A 101 -0.20 -6.64 8.66
CA MET A 101 -1.50 -6.29 9.23
C MET A 101 -1.29 -5.40 10.46
N ALA A 102 -2.30 -4.68 10.89
CA ALA A 102 -2.24 -3.80 12.06
C ALA A 102 -1.70 -4.54 13.30
N ARG A 103 -1.00 -3.82 14.19
CA ARG A 103 -0.44 -4.41 15.42
C ARG A 103 -0.84 -3.57 16.62
N GLY A 104 -1.85 -4.03 17.35
CA GLY A 104 -2.33 -3.39 18.58
C GLY A 104 -3.02 -2.03 18.38
N GLU A 105 -2.63 -1.27 17.37
CA GLU A 105 -3.16 0.04 17.02
C GLU A 105 -3.42 0.15 15.52
N VAL A 106 -4.55 0.75 15.16
CA VAL A 106 -4.85 1.20 13.78
C VAL A 106 -4.35 2.63 13.60
N CYS A 107 -3.76 2.91 12.46
CA CYS A 107 -3.11 4.19 12.17
C CYS A 107 -3.67 4.92 10.97
N HIS A 108 -4.55 4.29 10.20
CA HIS A 108 -5.25 4.89 9.06
C HIS A 108 -6.48 4.07 8.68
N VAL A 109 -7.45 4.73 8.05
CA VAL A 109 -8.59 4.04 7.43
C VAL A 109 -8.07 3.11 6.34
N GLY A 110 -8.57 1.87 6.31
CA GLY A 110 -8.17 0.86 5.35
C GLY A 110 -6.98 -0.01 5.77
N GLU A 111 -6.45 0.16 6.99
CA GLU A 111 -5.42 -0.74 7.53
C GLU A 111 -5.97 -2.15 7.69
N ILE A 112 -5.18 -3.17 7.31
CA ILE A 112 -5.64 -4.55 7.25
C ILE A 112 -5.71 -5.14 8.66
N LEU A 113 -6.85 -5.74 8.99
CA LEU A 113 -7.13 -6.38 10.29
C LEU A 113 -7.25 -7.90 10.17
N ALA A 114 -7.80 -8.38 9.05
CA ALA A 114 -7.86 -9.80 8.74
C ALA A 114 -7.81 -10.05 7.24
N MET A 115 -7.52 -11.28 6.86
CA MET A 115 -7.57 -11.80 5.50
C MET A 115 -8.37 -13.10 5.48
N VAL A 116 -9.29 -13.20 4.55
CA VAL A 116 -10.07 -14.41 4.28
C VAL A 116 -9.73 -14.90 2.88
N VAL A 117 -9.45 -16.18 2.74
CA VAL A 117 -9.22 -16.84 1.44
C VAL A 117 -10.23 -17.97 1.25
N ALA A 118 -10.92 -17.98 0.12
CA ALA A 118 -11.87 -19.02 -0.24
C ALA A 118 -11.69 -19.44 -1.70
N ASP A 119 -12.42 -20.48 -2.10
CA ASP A 119 -12.41 -21.00 -3.49
C ASP A 119 -12.96 -19.99 -4.49
N ASP A 120 -13.88 -19.14 -4.05
CA ASP A 120 -14.46 -18.08 -4.86
C ASP A 120 -14.57 -16.77 -4.08
N LEU A 121 -14.73 -15.67 -4.82
CA LEU A 121 -14.75 -14.32 -4.27
C LEU A 121 -16.00 -14.03 -3.43
N GLU A 122 -17.15 -14.63 -3.75
CA GLU A 122 -18.41 -14.42 -3.02
C GLU A 122 -18.32 -15.06 -1.65
N THR A 123 -17.90 -16.31 -1.57
CA THR A 123 -17.63 -17.00 -0.30
C THR A 123 -16.62 -16.24 0.55
N ALA A 124 -15.53 -15.74 -0.05
CA ALA A 124 -14.53 -14.95 0.69
C ALA A 124 -15.12 -13.65 1.26
N ARG A 125 -16.01 -12.97 0.52
CA ARG A 125 -16.71 -11.76 0.99
C ARG A 125 -17.70 -12.02 2.10
N ASP A 126 -18.49 -13.08 1.96
CA ASP A 126 -19.49 -13.45 2.96
C ASP A 126 -18.82 -13.81 4.27
N VAL A 127 -17.75 -14.58 4.23
CA VAL A 127 -16.97 -14.92 5.43
C VAL A 127 -16.27 -13.68 6.01
N ALA A 128 -15.72 -12.81 5.17
CA ALA A 128 -15.10 -11.57 5.66
C ALA A 128 -16.09 -10.66 6.39
N ALA A 129 -17.37 -10.69 6.01
CA ALA A 129 -18.43 -9.94 6.69
C ALA A 129 -18.79 -10.51 8.07
N LEU A 130 -18.42 -11.75 8.37
CA LEU A 130 -18.61 -12.39 9.67
C LEU A 130 -17.48 -12.09 10.67
N VAL A 131 -16.39 -11.49 10.23
CA VAL A 131 -15.28 -11.12 11.11
C VAL A 131 -15.70 -9.90 11.94
N GLU A 132 -15.77 -10.08 13.26
CA GLU A 132 -16.12 -9.01 14.19
C GLU A 132 -14.86 -8.29 14.66
N VAL A 133 -14.90 -6.95 14.62
CA VAL A 133 -13.76 -6.10 14.99
C VAL A 133 -14.19 -5.09 16.04
N GLU A 134 -13.47 -5.02 17.15
CA GLU A 134 -13.65 -4.02 18.18
C GLU A 134 -12.43 -3.11 18.28
N ILE A 135 -12.63 -1.81 18.09
CA ILE A 135 -11.57 -0.79 18.11
C ILE A 135 -12.02 0.37 18.98
N ASP A 136 -11.21 0.71 19.99
CA ASP A 136 -11.35 1.96 20.73
C ASP A 136 -10.81 3.10 19.87
N ALA A 137 -11.72 3.85 19.25
CA ALA A 137 -11.35 4.96 18.39
C ALA A 137 -10.64 6.08 19.16
N LEU A 138 -9.54 6.57 18.59
CA LEU A 138 -8.77 7.69 19.11
C LEU A 138 -8.82 8.86 18.11
N PRO A 139 -8.60 10.10 18.58
CA PRO A 139 -8.49 11.25 17.69
C PRO A 139 -7.40 11.03 16.63
N GLY A 140 -7.79 11.07 15.35
CA GLY A 140 -6.88 11.04 14.22
C GLY A 140 -6.47 12.46 13.82
N SER A 141 -5.25 12.64 13.29
CA SER A 141 -4.79 13.90 12.73
C SER A 141 -4.75 13.81 11.20
N VAL A 142 -5.58 14.60 10.53
CA VAL A 142 -5.65 14.68 9.06
C VAL A 142 -5.09 15.99 8.52
N ASP A 143 -4.90 16.99 9.39
CA ASP A 143 -4.36 18.30 9.01
C ASP A 143 -2.88 18.39 9.44
N PHE A 144 -1.98 18.18 8.47
CA PHE A 144 -0.54 18.22 8.70
C PHE A 144 -0.05 19.56 9.30
N ARG A 145 -0.80 20.67 9.12
CA ARG A 145 -0.45 21.99 9.67
C ARG A 145 -0.62 22.06 11.18
N LYS A 146 -1.34 21.10 11.75
CA LYS A 146 -1.59 20.96 13.19
C LYS A 146 -0.74 19.84 13.82
N ALA A 147 0.17 19.23 13.03
CA ALA A 147 1.07 18.24 13.57
C ALA A 147 2.00 18.88 14.62
N PRO A 148 2.21 18.24 15.78
CA PRO A 148 3.15 18.73 16.80
C PRO A 148 4.59 18.79 16.24
N ASP A 149 5.37 19.79 16.63
CA ASP A 149 6.76 19.94 16.19
C ASP A 149 7.67 18.81 16.68
N ASP A 150 7.35 18.19 17.81
CA ASP A 150 8.07 17.06 18.38
C ASP A 150 7.80 15.73 17.64
N ASP A 151 6.82 15.72 16.74
CA ASP A 151 6.47 14.57 15.89
C ASP A 151 7.23 14.56 14.55
N THR A 152 8.22 15.43 14.40
CA THR A 152 9.06 15.49 13.20
C THR A 152 9.76 14.15 12.96
N VAL A 153 9.49 13.54 11.81
CA VAL A 153 10.08 12.26 11.39
C VAL A 153 11.53 12.45 10.92
N TYR A 154 11.78 13.50 10.17
CA TYR A 154 13.09 13.83 9.64
C TYR A 154 13.21 15.33 9.40
N LEU A 155 14.32 15.90 9.83
CA LEU A 155 14.68 17.31 9.55
C LEU A 155 15.94 17.34 8.68
N TRP A 156 15.78 17.87 7.47
CA TRP A 156 16.90 18.15 6.59
C TRP A 156 17.12 19.67 6.48
N GLN A 157 18.35 20.10 6.65
CA GLN A 157 18.72 21.50 6.54
C GLN A 157 19.95 21.65 5.66
N HIS A 158 19.95 22.64 4.79
CA HIS A 158 21.05 22.98 3.92
C HIS A 158 21.13 24.50 3.77
N GLY A 159 22.35 25.03 3.74
CA GLY A 159 22.62 26.47 3.60
C GLY A 159 22.79 27.20 4.94
N ASP A 160 22.89 28.51 4.87
CA ASP A 160 23.10 29.41 6.02
C ASP A 160 21.77 30.10 6.34
N MET A 161 21.07 29.59 7.34
CA MET A 161 19.80 30.16 7.79
C MET A 161 19.95 31.57 8.36
N ALA A 162 21.02 31.87 9.09
CA ALA A 162 21.21 33.18 9.67
C ALA A 162 21.42 34.25 8.58
N ARG A 163 22.15 33.91 7.53
CA ARG A 163 22.34 34.78 6.37
C ARG A 163 21.02 34.99 5.60
N LEU A 164 20.21 33.93 5.47
CA LEU A 164 18.90 34.03 4.86
C LEU A 164 17.97 34.94 5.65
N GLU A 165 17.90 34.79 6.95
CA GLU A 165 17.04 35.59 7.83
C GLU A 165 17.48 37.06 7.81
N ALA A 166 18.79 37.35 7.88
CA ALA A 166 19.32 38.69 7.76
C ALA A 166 19.00 39.35 6.41
N GLY A 167 19.11 38.58 5.29
CA GLY A 167 18.73 39.04 3.96
C GLY A 167 17.24 39.31 3.83
N MET A 168 16.41 38.47 4.38
CA MET A 168 14.95 38.66 4.42
C MET A 168 14.57 39.87 5.29
N ALA A 169 15.24 40.10 6.41
CA ALA A 169 14.99 41.25 7.26
C ALA A 169 15.35 42.58 6.57
N ALA A 170 16.44 42.59 5.80
CA ALA A 170 16.91 43.75 5.05
C ALA A 170 16.15 44.03 3.75
N ALA A 171 15.32 43.05 3.25
CA ALA A 171 14.62 43.17 1.99
C ALA A 171 13.59 44.30 2.01
N ARG A 172 13.64 45.20 1.00
CA ARG A 172 12.66 46.28 0.83
C ARG A 172 11.22 45.79 0.63
N TRP A 173 11.07 44.67 -0.09
CA TRP A 173 9.79 44.07 -0.38
C TRP A 173 9.81 42.61 0.04
N ARG A 174 8.80 42.17 0.76
CA ARG A 174 8.62 40.79 1.19
C ARG A 174 7.24 40.29 0.74
N VAL A 175 7.22 39.17 0.05
CA VAL A 175 5.98 38.49 -0.36
C VAL A 175 5.98 37.10 0.26
N ARG A 176 4.87 36.72 0.88
CA ARG A 176 4.65 35.37 1.38
C ARG A 176 3.55 34.71 0.59
N ILE A 177 3.82 33.56 0.02
CA ILE A 177 2.85 32.71 -0.65
C ILE A 177 2.79 31.38 0.09
N SER A 178 1.58 30.93 0.41
CA SER A 178 1.35 29.61 0.99
C SER A 178 0.54 28.79 -0.01
N THR A 179 1.16 27.72 -0.49
CA THR A 179 0.54 26.83 -1.50
C THR A 179 0.48 25.43 -0.92
N PRO A 180 -0.68 25.02 -0.36
CA PRO A 180 -0.83 23.66 0.13
C PRO A 180 -0.87 22.68 -1.05
N SER A 181 -0.02 21.64 -1.00
CA SER A 181 -0.09 20.50 -1.89
C SER A 181 -0.84 19.38 -1.17
N GLN A 182 -2.06 19.12 -1.56
CA GLN A 182 -2.87 18.07 -0.96
C GLN A 182 -2.54 16.70 -1.57
N ARG A 183 -2.80 15.65 -0.81
CA ARG A 183 -2.73 14.29 -1.34
C ARG A 183 -3.86 14.05 -2.33
N LEU A 184 -3.54 13.33 -3.39
CA LEU A 184 -4.49 12.88 -4.40
C LEU A 184 -4.62 11.36 -4.34
N VAL A 185 -5.81 10.87 -4.61
CA VAL A 185 -6.04 9.45 -4.86
C VAL A 185 -5.86 9.20 -6.36
N VAL A 186 -4.90 8.37 -6.69
CA VAL A 186 -4.68 7.95 -8.07
C VAL A 186 -5.68 6.84 -8.40
N HIS A 187 -6.45 7.03 -9.47
CA HIS A 187 -7.38 6.03 -10.00
C HIS A 187 -6.86 5.51 -11.35
N PRO A 188 -5.93 4.55 -11.35
CA PRO A 188 -5.45 3.94 -12.60
C PRO A 188 -6.56 3.09 -13.24
N LEU A 189 -6.48 2.89 -14.55
CA LEU A 189 -7.39 1.99 -15.26
C LEU A 189 -7.24 0.55 -14.78
N GLU A 190 -6.03 0.13 -14.47
CA GLU A 190 -5.77 -1.15 -13.82
C GLU A 190 -5.90 -1.00 -12.30
N PRO A 191 -6.91 -1.61 -11.65
CA PRO A 191 -7.00 -1.67 -10.20
C PRO A 191 -5.79 -2.44 -9.64
N ARG A 192 -5.43 -2.13 -8.41
CA ARG A 192 -4.38 -2.89 -7.72
C ARG A 192 -4.82 -4.34 -7.54
N ALA A 193 -4.06 -5.25 -8.12
CA ALA A 193 -4.26 -6.68 -8.01
C ALA A 193 -2.92 -7.38 -7.79
N ALA A 194 -2.96 -8.55 -7.18
CA ALA A 194 -1.81 -9.42 -7.04
C ALA A 194 -2.27 -10.87 -7.13
N LEU A 195 -1.53 -11.67 -7.88
CA LEU A 195 -1.73 -13.10 -8.02
C LEU A 195 -0.41 -13.78 -7.67
N ALA A 196 -0.41 -14.65 -6.67
CA ALA A 196 0.77 -15.31 -6.16
C ALA A 196 0.60 -16.83 -6.14
N ARG A 197 1.65 -17.56 -6.48
CA ARG A 197 1.72 -19.00 -6.27
C ARG A 197 3.08 -19.42 -5.77
N VAL A 198 3.10 -20.56 -5.11
CA VAL A 198 4.32 -21.24 -4.68
C VAL A 198 4.36 -22.59 -5.34
N ASP A 199 5.43 -22.90 -6.04
CA ASP A 199 5.70 -24.22 -6.56
C ASP A 199 6.04 -25.16 -5.37
N ALA A 200 5.26 -26.21 -5.19
CA ALA A 200 5.36 -27.08 -4.02
C ALA A 200 6.67 -27.89 -3.99
N ASP A 201 7.26 -28.20 -5.15
CA ASP A 201 8.44 -29.04 -5.27
C ASP A 201 9.73 -28.24 -5.06
N SER A 202 9.81 -27.06 -5.65
CA SER A 202 11.01 -26.19 -5.61
C SER A 202 10.94 -25.10 -4.55
N GLY A 203 9.77 -24.79 -4.01
CA GLY A 203 9.54 -23.62 -3.14
C GLY A 203 9.63 -22.28 -3.90
N HIS A 204 9.70 -22.29 -5.22
CA HIS A 204 9.78 -21.07 -6.03
C HIS A 204 8.47 -20.28 -5.93
N MET A 205 8.60 -18.98 -5.61
CA MET A 205 7.47 -18.05 -5.54
C MET A 205 7.36 -17.26 -6.84
N GLU A 206 6.17 -17.26 -7.42
CA GLU A 206 5.83 -16.41 -8.57
C GLU A 206 4.78 -15.40 -8.13
N LEU A 207 5.04 -14.12 -8.40
CA LEU A 207 4.12 -13.02 -8.11
C LEU A 207 3.86 -12.24 -9.38
N LEU A 208 2.60 -12.21 -9.78
CA LEU A 208 2.09 -11.32 -10.82
C LEU A 208 1.37 -10.16 -10.16
N THR A 209 1.82 -8.94 -10.40
CA THR A 209 1.21 -7.75 -9.79
C THR A 209 1.42 -6.53 -10.67
N CYS A 210 0.46 -5.60 -10.62
CA CYS A 210 0.67 -4.28 -11.18
C CYS A 210 1.64 -3.51 -10.28
N SER A 211 2.78 -3.13 -10.81
CA SER A 211 3.79 -2.35 -10.09
C SER A 211 4.39 -1.27 -10.99
N GLN A 212 4.97 -0.29 -10.36
CA GLN A 212 5.62 0.84 -11.01
C GLN A 212 7.12 0.82 -10.77
#